data_32bb3d2b4ee825ad99973b0e22f85cc1
#
_entry.id   32bb3d2b4ee825ad99973b0e22f85cc1
#
_cell.length_a   1.000
_cell.length_b   1.000
_cell.length_c   1.000
_cell.angle_alpha   90.00
_cell.angle_beta   90.00
_cell.angle_gamma   90.00
#
_symmetry.space_group_name_H-M   'P 1'
#
loop_
_entity.id
_entity.type
_entity.pdbx_description
1 polymer ?
#
loop_
_entity_poly.entity_id
_entity_poly.type
_entity_poly.pdbx_seq_one_letter_code
_entity_poly.pdbx_strand_id
1 'polypeptide(L)'
;MRLIIEDTQENAGRWAAHYIVGQINKKQAAGGTFVLGLPTGSTPLTTYKELIALNKAGKVSFKDVVTFNMDEYVGLPEEHPESYHSFMWNTFFNHVDITPANVNILNGNAPDLQKECCLLYTSPSPRDRQKSR
;
A
#
# COMPACT_ATOMS: atom_id res chain seq x y z
N MET A 1 17.08 -1.06 -14.75
CA MET A 1 17.01 -0.67 -13.33
C MET A 1 17.43 0.78 -13.17
N ARG A 2 16.74 1.50 -12.29
CA ARG A 2 17.07 2.89 -11.97
C ARG A 2 17.56 2.97 -10.53
N LEU A 3 18.69 3.61 -10.30
CA LEU A 3 19.23 3.85 -8.97
C LEU A 3 19.09 5.34 -8.64
N ILE A 4 18.42 5.64 -7.53
CA ILE A 4 18.25 6.99 -7.03
C ILE A 4 18.99 7.10 -5.70
N ILE A 5 19.89 8.07 -5.60
CA ILE A 5 20.67 8.29 -4.38
C ILE A 5 20.26 9.64 -3.80
N GLU A 6 19.83 9.62 -2.53
CA GLU A 6 19.43 10.82 -1.81
C GLU A 6 20.28 10.98 -0.55
N ASP A 7 20.45 12.22 -0.11
CA ASP A 7 21.31 12.52 1.04
C ASP A 7 20.71 12.10 2.37
N THR A 8 19.38 12.08 2.49
CA THR A 8 18.70 11.74 3.73
C THR A 8 17.56 10.76 3.49
N GLN A 9 17.17 10.06 4.55
CA GLN A 9 16.03 9.17 4.51
C GLN A 9 14.74 9.95 4.17
N GLU A 10 14.62 11.17 4.66
CA GLU A 10 13.44 12.00 4.38
C GLU A 10 13.36 12.36 2.89
N ASN A 11 14.48 12.73 2.27
CA ASN A 11 14.50 13.02 0.85
C ASN A 11 14.22 11.78 0.01
N ALA A 12 14.75 10.64 0.41
CA ALA A 12 14.45 9.37 -0.26
C ALA A 12 12.96 9.04 -0.18
N GLY A 13 12.35 9.25 1.00
CA GLY A 13 10.91 9.04 1.19
C GLY A 13 10.07 9.99 0.34
N ARG A 14 10.45 11.26 0.27
CA ARG A 14 9.77 12.22 -0.60
C ARG A 14 9.87 11.85 -2.06
N TRP A 15 11.05 11.47 -2.50
CA TRP A 15 11.24 11.05 -3.89
C TRP A 15 10.34 9.87 -4.22
N ALA A 16 10.30 8.86 -3.35
CA ALA A 16 9.47 7.69 -3.53
C ALA A 16 7.99 8.07 -3.59
N ALA A 17 7.54 8.95 -2.68
CA ALA A 17 6.16 9.41 -2.66
C ALA A 17 5.77 10.13 -3.96
N HIS A 18 6.62 11.04 -4.42
CA HIS A 18 6.35 11.76 -5.67
C HIS A 18 6.35 10.85 -6.88
N TYR A 19 7.23 9.84 -6.90
CA TYR A 19 7.24 8.83 -7.95
C TYR A 19 5.92 8.04 -7.95
N ILE A 20 5.47 7.59 -6.78
CA ILE A 20 4.21 6.85 -6.62
C ILE A 20 3.03 7.71 -7.10
N VAL A 21 2.98 8.96 -6.68
CA VAL A 21 1.91 9.89 -7.08
C VAL A 21 1.88 10.06 -8.60
N GLY A 22 3.04 10.20 -9.22
CA GLY A 22 3.13 10.29 -10.67
C GLY A 22 2.57 9.05 -11.37
N GLN A 23 2.88 7.87 -10.85
CA GLN A 23 2.37 6.61 -11.40
C GLN A 23 0.87 6.46 -11.19
N ILE A 24 0.35 6.83 -10.02
CA ILE A 24 -1.09 6.80 -9.75
C ILE A 24 -1.83 7.71 -10.72
N ASN A 25 -1.39 8.95 -10.84
CA ASN A 25 -2.04 9.94 -11.70
C ASN A 25 -2.00 9.52 -13.17
N LYS A 26 -0.88 8.97 -13.61
CA LYS A 26 -0.74 8.46 -14.98
C LYS A 26 -1.72 7.32 -15.24
N LYS A 27 -1.85 6.39 -14.30
CA LYS A 27 -2.76 5.25 -14.44
C LYS A 27 -4.22 5.69 -14.45
N GLN A 28 -4.57 6.61 -13.55
CA GLN A 28 -5.93 7.14 -13.47
C GLN A 28 -6.30 7.93 -14.73
N ALA A 29 -5.37 8.71 -15.27
CA ALA A 29 -5.59 9.45 -16.51
C ALA A 29 -5.84 8.51 -17.69
N ALA A 30 -5.27 7.32 -17.67
CA ALA A 30 -5.48 6.28 -18.68
C ALA A 30 -6.75 5.45 -18.43
N GLY A 31 -7.52 5.76 -17.39
CA GLY A 31 -8.75 5.06 -17.05
C GLY A 31 -8.53 3.72 -16.33
N GLY A 32 -7.32 3.46 -15.85
CA GLY A 32 -7.00 2.21 -15.17
C GLY A 32 -7.00 2.32 -13.65
N THR A 33 -6.90 1.17 -12.99
CA THR A 33 -6.81 1.05 -11.55
C THR A 33 -5.34 0.84 -11.15
N PHE A 34 -4.85 1.64 -10.22
CA PHE A 34 -3.50 1.49 -9.71
C PHE A 34 -3.48 0.55 -8.51
N VAL A 35 -2.59 -0.42 -8.52
CA VAL A 35 -2.40 -1.38 -7.43
C VAL A 35 -1.07 -1.07 -6.76
N LEU A 36 -1.10 -0.87 -5.45
CA LEU A 36 0.05 -0.43 -4.67
C LEU A 36 0.36 -1.42 -3.56
N GLY A 37 1.57 -1.97 -3.58
CA GLY A 37 2.09 -2.78 -2.48
C GLY A 37 2.67 -1.88 -1.40
N LEU A 38 2.34 -2.14 -0.15
CA LEU A 38 2.74 -1.30 0.98
C LEU A 38 3.45 -2.12 2.04
N PRO A 39 4.67 -1.76 2.43
CA PRO A 39 5.37 -2.38 3.55
C PRO A 39 4.99 -1.73 4.87
N THR A 40 5.26 -2.43 5.97
CA THR A 40 5.20 -1.88 7.32
C THR A 40 6.60 -1.54 7.83
N GLY A 41 6.68 -1.01 9.05
CA GLY A 41 7.95 -0.67 9.68
C GLY A 41 8.28 0.81 9.62
N SER A 42 9.45 1.18 10.10
CA SER A 42 9.87 2.57 10.19
C SER A 42 10.38 3.14 8.87
N THR A 43 10.90 2.30 7.98
CA THR A 43 11.50 2.76 6.73
C THR A 43 10.52 3.49 5.82
N PRO A 44 9.29 3.01 5.60
CA PRO A 44 8.35 3.69 4.70
C PRO A 44 7.60 4.87 5.33
N LEU A 45 7.80 5.17 6.62
CA LEU A 45 7.02 6.20 7.28
C LEU A 45 7.18 7.58 6.65
N THR A 46 8.38 7.94 6.21
CA THR A 46 8.62 9.22 5.55
C THR A 46 7.86 9.29 4.22
N THR A 47 7.80 8.17 3.49
CA THR A 47 7.03 8.08 2.25
C THR A 47 5.53 8.23 2.52
N TYR A 48 5.00 7.56 3.54
CA TYR A 48 3.59 7.66 3.90
C TYR A 48 3.21 9.07 4.31
N LYS A 49 4.07 9.71 5.09
CA LYS A 49 3.85 11.09 5.53
C LYS A 49 3.74 12.05 4.35
N GLU A 50 4.62 11.90 3.38
CA GLU A 50 4.58 12.74 2.17
C GLU A 50 3.36 12.42 1.30
N LEU A 51 3.00 11.15 1.16
CA LEU A 51 1.79 10.76 0.43
C LEU A 51 0.53 11.36 1.05
N ILE A 52 0.44 11.37 2.38
CA ILE A 52 -0.66 11.99 3.11
C ILE A 52 -0.72 13.49 2.80
N ALA A 53 0.44 14.17 2.85
CA ALA A 53 0.51 15.60 2.56
C ALA A 53 0.08 15.90 1.12
N LEU A 54 0.51 15.09 0.16
CA LEU A 54 0.14 15.26 -1.25
C LEU A 54 -1.35 15.00 -1.48
N ASN A 55 -1.93 14.03 -0.79
CA ASN A 55 -3.36 13.76 -0.85
C ASN A 55 -4.16 14.95 -0.31
N LYS A 56 -3.76 15.50 0.85
CA LYS A 56 -4.42 16.66 1.44
C LYS A 56 -4.29 17.91 0.59
N ALA A 57 -3.20 18.02 -0.16
CA ALA A 57 -2.97 19.14 -1.08
C ALA A 57 -3.72 19.00 -2.41
N GLY A 58 -4.45 17.90 -2.60
CA GLY A 58 -5.18 17.64 -3.84
C GLY A 58 -4.33 17.18 -5.01
N LYS A 59 -3.09 16.76 -4.75
CA LYS A 59 -2.16 16.32 -5.80
C LYS A 59 -2.40 14.89 -6.23
N VAL A 60 -3.06 14.08 -5.43
CA VAL A 60 -3.35 12.68 -5.69
C VAL A 60 -4.62 12.26 -4.94
N SER A 61 -5.40 11.35 -5.52
CA SER A 61 -6.52 10.69 -4.85
C SER A 61 -6.23 9.20 -4.75
N PHE A 62 -6.47 8.64 -3.57
CA PHE A 62 -6.37 7.20 -3.35
C PHE A 62 -7.71 6.48 -3.46
N LYS A 63 -8.76 7.21 -3.80
CA LYS A 63 -10.13 6.66 -3.83
C LYS A 63 -10.25 5.39 -4.65
N ASP A 64 -9.59 5.34 -5.81
CA ASP A 64 -9.65 4.19 -6.71
C ASP A 64 -8.36 3.35 -6.68
N VAL A 65 -7.47 3.61 -5.73
CA VAL A 65 -6.24 2.83 -5.56
C VAL A 65 -6.55 1.59 -4.74
N VAL A 66 -6.04 0.45 -5.18
CA VAL A 66 -6.13 -0.83 -4.46
C VAL A 66 -4.78 -1.11 -3.82
N THR A 67 -4.77 -1.42 -2.53
CA THR A 67 -3.52 -1.65 -1.80
C THR A 67 -3.44 -3.07 -1.27
N PHE A 68 -2.20 -3.58 -1.19
CA PHE A 68 -1.90 -4.88 -0.62
C PHE A 68 -0.72 -4.75 0.34
N ASN A 69 -0.88 -5.30 1.55
CA ASN A 69 0.20 -5.57 2.47
C ASN A 69 0.53 -7.06 2.40
N MET A 70 1.81 -7.41 2.49
CA MET A 70 2.27 -8.76 2.16
C MET A 70 2.36 -9.68 3.37
N ASP A 71 2.28 -9.16 4.58
CA ASP A 71 2.42 -9.95 5.79
C ASP A 71 1.57 -9.41 6.93
N GLU A 72 1.34 -10.27 7.92
CA GLU A 72 0.67 -9.93 9.17
C GLU A 72 1.10 -10.92 10.24
N TYR A 73 1.04 -10.52 11.50
CA TYR A 73 1.30 -11.41 12.63
C TYR A 73 0.18 -12.44 12.79
N VAL A 74 0.57 -13.67 13.04
CA VAL A 74 -0.38 -14.76 13.29
C VAL A 74 -0.82 -14.72 14.76
N GLY A 75 -2.14 -14.84 14.97
CA GLY A 75 -2.70 -14.95 16.32
C GLY A 75 -2.86 -13.62 17.05
N LEU A 76 -2.60 -12.50 16.38
CA LEU A 76 -2.73 -11.18 16.98
C LEU A 76 -4.04 -10.55 16.50
N PRO A 77 -4.90 -10.02 17.41
CA PRO A 77 -6.11 -9.33 17.00
C PRO A 77 -5.82 -8.14 16.07
N GLU A 78 -6.69 -7.88 15.11
CA GLU A 78 -6.53 -6.76 14.16
C GLU A 78 -6.39 -5.42 14.88
N GLU A 79 -7.16 -5.23 15.95
CA GLU A 79 -7.17 -3.99 16.73
C GLU A 79 -6.00 -3.87 17.69
N HIS A 80 -5.18 -4.91 17.83
CA HIS A 80 -4.00 -4.84 18.68
C HIS A 80 -3.01 -3.78 18.15
N PRO A 81 -2.46 -2.91 19.02
CA PRO A 81 -1.58 -1.83 18.55
C PRO A 81 -0.36 -2.31 17.77
N GLU A 82 0.10 -3.52 18.01
CA GLU A 82 1.28 -4.09 17.34
C GLU A 82 0.94 -4.83 16.04
N SER A 83 -0.34 -5.00 15.70
CA SER A 83 -0.70 -5.63 14.43
C SER A 83 -0.35 -4.71 13.27
N TYR A 84 -0.04 -5.31 12.12
CA TYR A 84 0.21 -4.51 10.92
C TYR A 84 -1.07 -3.85 10.41
N HIS A 85 -2.22 -4.46 10.67
CA HIS A 85 -3.51 -3.84 10.38
C HIS A 85 -3.63 -2.50 11.10
N SER A 86 -3.42 -2.47 12.41
CA SER A 86 -3.45 -1.23 13.20
C SER A 86 -2.38 -0.24 12.76
N PHE A 87 -1.17 -0.73 12.49
CA PHE A 87 -0.08 0.11 12.00
C PHE A 87 -0.48 0.86 10.74
N MET A 88 -0.99 0.15 9.75
CA MET A 88 -1.32 0.75 8.45
C MET A 88 -2.48 1.72 8.55
N TRP A 89 -3.52 1.38 9.32
CA TRP A 89 -4.65 2.29 9.49
C TRP A 89 -4.26 3.54 10.24
N ASN A 90 -3.47 3.41 11.32
CA ASN A 90 -3.07 4.55 12.14
C ASN A 90 -2.05 5.45 11.45
N THR A 91 -1.19 4.90 10.61
CA THR A 91 -0.10 5.67 9.98
C THR A 91 -0.43 6.16 8.57
N PHE A 92 -1.38 5.54 7.88
CA PHE A 92 -1.64 5.90 6.48
C PHE A 92 -3.13 5.94 6.14
N PHE A 93 -3.84 4.82 6.22
CA PHE A 93 -5.18 4.73 5.62
C PHE A 93 -6.20 5.69 6.24
N ASN A 94 -6.11 5.97 7.55
CA ASN A 94 -7.01 6.91 8.20
C ASN A 94 -6.80 8.35 7.75
N HIS A 95 -5.70 8.64 7.08
CA HIS A 95 -5.29 10.00 6.74
C HIS A 95 -5.46 10.33 5.26
N VAL A 96 -5.93 9.39 4.46
CA VAL A 96 -6.12 9.57 3.01
C VAL A 96 -7.54 9.17 2.62
N ASP A 97 -7.92 9.48 1.39
CA ASP A 97 -9.28 9.25 0.88
C ASP A 97 -9.49 7.86 0.29
N ILE A 98 -8.70 6.87 0.70
CA ILE A 98 -8.83 5.51 0.18
C ILE A 98 -10.18 4.90 0.55
N THR A 99 -10.76 4.14 -0.38
CA THR A 99 -11.97 3.36 -0.13
C THR A 99 -11.59 2.14 0.71
N PRO A 100 -12.18 1.93 1.91
CA PRO A 100 -11.79 0.80 2.77
C PRO A 100 -11.88 -0.56 2.12
N ALA A 101 -12.84 -0.75 1.21
CA ALA A 101 -12.99 -2.02 0.48
C ALA A 101 -11.81 -2.33 -0.44
N ASN A 102 -10.98 -1.33 -0.75
CA ASN A 102 -9.80 -1.48 -1.61
C ASN A 102 -8.52 -1.75 -0.82
N VAL A 103 -8.58 -1.79 0.50
CA VAL A 103 -7.45 -2.10 1.36
C VAL A 103 -7.43 -3.61 1.61
N ASN A 104 -6.31 -4.25 1.30
CA ASN A 104 -6.15 -5.70 1.44
C ASN A 104 -4.97 -6.00 2.37
N ILE A 105 -5.27 -6.53 3.54
CA ILE A 105 -4.28 -6.94 4.53
C ILE A 105 -4.61 -8.39 4.90
N LEU A 106 -3.58 -9.23 4.99
CA LEU A 106 -3.77 -10.63 5.35
C LEU A 106 -4.40 -10.76 6.74
N ASN A 107 -5.26 -11.75 6.90
CA ASN A 107 -5.89 -12.05 8.18
C ASN A 107 -5.02 -13.05 8.95
N GLY A 108 -4.28 -12.55 9.95
CA GLY A 108 -3.42 -13.38 10.79
C GLY A 108 -4.19 -14.34 11.71
N ASN A 109 -5.52 -14.22 11.77
CA ASN A 109 -6.39 -15.07 12.56
C ASN A 109 -7.27 -15.98 11.68
N ALA A 110 -6.92 -16.12 10.40
CA ALA A 110 -7.66 -16.98 9.49
C ALA A 110 -7.62 -18.45 9.97
N PRO A 111 -8.72 -19.20 9.80
CA PRO A 111 -8.74 -20.62 10.19
C PRO A 111 -7.72 -21.47 9.43
N ASP A 112 -7.45 -21.13 8.18
CA ASP A 112 -6.46 -21.80 7.34
C ASP A 112 -5.46 -20.75 6.85
N LEU A 113 -4.31 -20.68 7.52
CA LEU A 113 -3.29 -19.68 7.23
C LEU A 113 -2.66 -19.87 5.85
N GLN A 114 -2.50 -21.11 5.42
CA GLN A 114 -1.95 -21.39 4.11
C GLN A 114 -2.87 -20.90 2.99
N LYS A 115 -4.17 -21.10 3.18
CA LYS A 115 -5.18 -20.60 2.24
C LYS A 115 -5.19 -19.08 2.21
N GLU A 116 -5.05 -18.46 3.39
CA GLU A 116 -4.96 -17.00 3.48
C GLU A 116 -3.76 -16.46 2.69
N CYS A 117 -2.59 -17.11 2.83
CA CYS A 117 -1.42 -16.75 2.05
C CYS A 117 -1.65 -16.93 0.54
N CYS A 118 -2.39 -17.97 0.15
CA CYS A 118 -2.72 -18.19 -1.25
C CYS A 118 -3.56 -17.07 -1.85
N LEU A 119 -4.37 -16.37 -1.06
CA LEU A 119 -5.14 -15.23 -1.56
C LEU A 119 -4.25 -14.14 -2.13
N LEU A 120 -3.06 -13.97 -1.58
CA LEU A 120 -2.11 -12.98 -2.06
C LEU A 120 -1.64 -13.32 -3.49
N TYR A 121 -1.43 -14.60 -3.77
CA TYR A 121 -1.00 -15.05 -5.09
C TYR A 121 -2.11 -14.93 -6.13
N THR A 122 -3.36 -15.03 -5.72
CA THR A 122 -4.50 -14.96 -6.63
C THR A 122 -5.05 -13.56 -6.78
N SER A 123 -4.44 -12.57 -6.10
CA SER A 123 -4.87 -11.19 -6.19
C SER A 123 -4.72 -10.64 -7.61
N PRO A 124 -5.71 -9.88 -8.10
CA PRO A 124 -5.63 -9.33 -9.45
C PRO A 124 -4.46 -8.38 -9.62
N SER A 125 -3.63 -8.62 -10.60
CA SER A 125 -2.60 -7.68 -11.02
C SER A 125 -2.43 -7.79 -12.53
N PRO A 126 -1.85 -6.78 -13.18
CA PRO A 126 -1.58 -6.86 -14.61
C PRO A 126 -0.67 -8.04 -14.96
N ARG A 127 0.29 -8.34 -14.09
CA ARG A 127 1.21 -9.47 -14.30
C ARG A 127 0.47 -10.80 -14.22
N ASP A 128 -0.41 -10.95 -13.24
CA ASP A 128 -1.15 -12.19 -13.05
C ASP A 128 -2.12 -12.44 -14.22
N ARG A 129 -2.72 -11.39 -14.74
CA ARG A 129 -3.58 -11.50 -15.92
C ARG A 129 -2.83 -12.02 -17.12
N GLN A 130 -1.57 -11.63 -17.29
CA GLN A 130 -0.75 -12.10 -18.38
C GLN A 130 -0.40 -13.58 -18.23
N LYS A 131 -0.34 -14.08 -17.00
CA LYS A 131 -0.04 -15.48 -16.73
C LYS A 131 -1.27 -16.37 -16.82
N SER A 132 -2.44 -15.82 -16.75
CA SER A 132 -3.70 -16.57 -16.70
C SER A 132 -4.15 -17.07 -18.06
N ARG A 133 -3.24 -17.43 -18.88
CA ARG A 133 -3.62 -17.78 -20.21
C ARG A 133 -3.48 -19.20 -20.50
#